data_d5dbb9fa49944bd56e67d769ac4b3877
#
_entry.id   d5dbb9fa49944bd56e67d769ac4b3877
#
_cell.length_a   1.000
_cell.length_b   1.000
_cell.length_c   1.000
_cell.angle_alpha   90.00
_cell.angle_beta   90.00
_cell.angle_gamma   90.00
#
_symmetry.space_group_name_H-M   'P 1'
#
loop_
_entity.id
_entity.type
_entity.pdbx_description
1 polymer ?
#
loop_
_entity_poly.entity_id
_entity_poly.type
_entity_poly.pdbx_seq_one_letter_code
_entity_poly.pdbx_strand_id
1 'polypeptide(L)'
;QYFCNEVLDSFASTTSGIDIEFVDAIDGRRKYCQVKAGPTTINHDDVTTICNHFNAIKNLARTNGMVEFNPLFDCVVGVFYGTPNSLGQHYKDIMKQYPVICGKEFWYRLTGDEDFYSELVNAFAEVADEINCSESVQKVIESLAKEIEKKNG
;
A
#
# COMPACT_ATOMS: atom_id res chain seq x y z
N GLN A 1 -3.74 -10.37 -9.15
CA GLN A 1 -2.93 -10.65 -7.94
C GLN A 1 -1.52 -11.09 -8.30
N TYR A 2 -1.36 -11.98 -9.29
CA TYR A 2 -0.06 -12.42 -9.79
C TYR A 2 0.78 -11.25 -10.32
N PHE A 3 0.17 -10.35 -11.09
CA PHE A 3 0.82 -9.17 -11.64
C PHE A 3 1.30 -8.21 -10.53
N CYS A 4 0.47 -7.98 -9.52
CA CYS A 4 0.86 -7.17 -8.37
C CYS A 4 2.04 -7.78 -7.63
N ASN A 5 2.05 -9.10 -7.47
CA ASN A 5 3.14 -9.79 -6.78
C ASN A 5 4.46 -9.65 -7.53
N GLU A 6 4.46 -9.75 -8.85
CA GLU A 6 5.67 -9.54 -9.66
C GLU A 6 6.25 -8.13 -9.47
N VAL A 7 5.39 -7.12 -9.50
CA VAL A 7 5.83 -5.73 -9.28
C VAL A 7 6.37 -5.57 -7.86
N LEU A 8 5.66 -6.09 -6.86
CA LEU A 8 6.05 -5.97 -5.46
C LEU A 8 7.33 -6.77 -5.15
N ASP A 9 7.52 -7.92 -5.78
CA ASP A 9 8.73 -8.73 -5.58
C ASP A 9 10.01 -7.98 -5.98
N SER A 10 9.92 -7.09 -6.96
CA SER A 10 11.06 -6.26 -7.35
C SER A 10 11.46 -5.23 -6.29
N PHE A 11 10.59 -4.97 -5.33
CA PHE A 11 10.83 -4.06 -4.21
C PHE A 11 10.94 -4.77 -2.86
N ALA A 12 10.99 -6.10 -2.85
CA ALA A 12 10.96 -6.89 -1.62
C ALA A 12 12.01 -6.42 -0.61
N SER A 13 11.60 -6.27 0.64
CA SER A 13 12.48 -5.83 1.72
C SER A 13 13.15 -7.02 2.41
N THR A 14 14.41 -6.83 2.84
CA THR A 14 15.10 -7.76 3.71
C THR A 14 14.94 -7.40 5.18
N THR A 15 14.30 -6.30 5.48
CA THR A 15 14.06 -5.83 6.86
C THR A 15 12.89 -6.60 7.47
N SER A 16 13.10 -7.15 8.68
CA SER A 16 12.08 -7.91 9.38
C SER A 16 10.80 -7.09 9.60
N GLY A 17 9.65 -7.67 9.27
CA GLY A 17 8.35 -7.02 9.43
C GLY A 17 7.99 -6.01 8.35
N ILE A 18 8.82 -5.86 7.31
CA ILE A 18 8.57 -4.94 6.19
C ILE A 18 8.43 -5.75 4.90
N ASP A 19 7.38 -5.47 4.15
CA ASP A 19 7.10 -6.18 2.91
C ASP A 19 7.93 -5.65 1.74
N ILE A 20 7.96 -4.33 1.57
CA ILE A 20 8.69 -3.69 0.47
C ILE A 20 9.43 -2.44 0.96
N GLU A 21 10.49 -2.08 0.22
CA GLU A 21 11.21 -0.82 0.35
C GLU A 21 11.26 -0.16 -1.03
N PHE A 22 11.03 1.15 -1.08
CA PHE A 22 11.07 1.88 -2.35
C PHE A 22 11.46 3.33 -2.12
N VAL A 23 11.96 3.97 -3.18
CA VAL A 23 12.20 5.41 -3.19
C VAL A 23 10.93 6.10 -3.69
N ASP A 24 10.34 6.94 -2.85
CA ASP A 24 9.06 7.60 -3.11
C ASP A 24 9.19 8.60 -4.25
N ALA A 25 8.35 8.47 -5.27
CA ALA A 25 8.38 9.34 -6.44
C ALA A 25 8.01 10.80 -6.12
N ILE A 26 7.32 11.05 -5.00
CA ILE A 26 6.89 12.40 -4.64
C ILE A 26 7.97 13.14 -3.83
N ASP A 27 8.50 12.52 -2.77
CA ASP A 27 9.44 13.19 -1.86
C ASP A 27 10.88 12.71 -1.98
N GLY A 28 11.15 11.67 -2.78
CA GLY A 28 12.49 11.14 -2.99
C GLY A 28 13.06 10.38 -1.80
N ARG A 29 12.27 10.11 -0.77
CA ARG A 29 12.72 9.43 0.44
C ARG A 29 12.53 7.92 0.30
N ARG A 30 13.42 7.15 0.94
CA ARG A 30 13.27 5.69 1.01
C ARG A 30 12.18 5.34 2.02
N LYS A 31 11.19 4.58 1.58
CA LYS A 31 10.06 4.15 2.40
C LYS A 31 10.19 2.68 2.77
N TYR A 32 9.85 2.38 4.02
CA TYR A 32 9.72 1.04 4.55
C TYR A 32 8.22 0.77 4.67
N CYS A 33 7.71 -0.13 3.85
CA CYS A 33 6.28 -0.25 3.63
C CYS A 33 5.76 -1.63 4.01
N GLN A 34 4.64 -1.65 4.74
CA GLN A 34 3.80 -2.85 4.86
C GLN A 34 2.61 -2.69 3.93
N VAL A 35 2.32 -3.74 3.14
CA VAL A 35 1.24 -3.70 2.14
C VAL A 35 0.01 -4.43 2.66
N LYS A 36 -1.16 -3.89 2.37
CA LYS A 36 -2.47 -4.46 2.72
C LYS A 36 -3.37 -4.46 1.50
N ALA A 37 -4.24 -5.46 1.42
CA ALA A 37 -5.06 -5.68 0.24
C ALA A 37 -6.12 -4.59 0.02
N GLY A 38 -6.83 -4.18 1.07
CA GLY A 38 -7.95 -3.27 0.89
C GLY A 38 -8.21 -2.35 2.07
N PRO A 39 -9.07 -1.34 1.87
CA PRO A 39 -9.27 -0.25 2.84
C PRO A 39 -10.00 -0.66 4.12
N THR A 40 -10.59 -1.87 4.16
CA THR A 40 -11.33 -2.36 5.32
C THR A 40 -10.91 -3.77 5.75
N THR A 41 -9.74 -4.25 5.29
CA THR A 41 -9.34 -5.66 5.46
C THR A 41 -8.48 -5.91 6.70
N ILE A 42 -8.17 -4.91 7.51
CA ILE A 42 -7.37 -5.10 8.72
C ILE A 42 -8.25 -5.04 9.97
N ASN A 43 -7.73 -5.65 11.05
CA ASN A 43 -8.39 -5.67 12.36
C ASN A 43 -7.53 -4.97 13.42
N HIS A 44 -7.97 -4.99 14.68
CA HIS A 44 -7.25 -4.36 15.78
C HIS A 44 -5.85 -4.97 16.00
N ASP A 45 -5.72 -6.29 15.86
CA ASP A 45 -4.43 -6.97 16.04
C ASP A 45 -3.44 -6.56 14.94
N ASP A 46 -3.92 -6.33 13.73
CA ASP A 46 -3.10 -5.81 12.64
C ASP A 46 -2.52 -4.44 12.95
N VAL A 47 -3.32 -3.55 13.55
CA VAL A 47 -2.87 -2.21 13.97
C VAL A 47 -1.69 -2.34 14.93
N THR A 48 -1.83 -3.19 15.94
CA THR A 48 -0.78 -3.42 16.94
C THR A 48 0.48 -3.99 16.29
N THR A 49 0.33 -4.99 15.44
CA THR A 49 1.45 -5.64 14.74
C THR A 49 2.19 -4.65 13.84
N ILE A 50 1.48 -3.86 13.05
CA ILE A 50 2.06 -2.87 12.16
C ILE A 50 2.86 -1.82 12.96
N CYS A 51 2.26 -1.26 13.99
CA CYS A 51 2.91 -0.26 14.82
C CYS A 51 4.14 -0.81 15.53
N ASN A 52 4.08 -2.06 16.01
CA ASN A 52 5.23 -2.71 16.63
C ASN A 52 6.39 -2.91 15.65
N HIS A 53 6.10 -3.32 14.41
CA HIS A 53 7.14 -3.46 13.39
C HIS A 53 7.80 -2.12 13.07
N PHE A 54 7.01 -1.07 12.91
CA PHE A 54 7.55 0.27 12.63
C PHE A 54 8.35 0.83 13.80
N ASN A 55 7.89 0.59 15.04
CA ASN A 55 8.64 0.98 16.24
C ASN A 55 9.99 0.26 16.34
N ALA A 56 10.05 -1.03 15.95
CA ALA A 56 11.27 -1.78 15.90
C ALA A 56 12.27 -1.18 14.91
N ILE A 57 11.81 -0.76 13.74
CA ILE A 57 12.66 -0.09 12.73
C ILE A 57 13.14 1.26 13.25
N LYS A 58 12.29 2.03 13.89
CA LYS A 58 12.65 3.30 14.52
C LYS A 58 13.79 3.10 15.53
N ASN A 59 13.70 2.07 16.36
CA ASN A 59 14.73 1.75 17.35
C ASN A 59 16.04 1.30 16.70
N LEU A 60 15.94 0.47 15.67
CA LEU A 60 17.10 -0.02 14.91
C LEU A 60 17.80 1.14 14.19
N ALA A 61 17.07 2.03 13.59
CA ALA A 61 17.60 3.21 12.90
C ALA A 61 18.35 4.12 13.88
N ARG A 62 17.79 4.33 15.07
CA ARG A 62 18.43 5.14 16.11
C ARG A 62 19.72 4.49 16.60
N THR A 63 19.71 3.18 16.81
CA THR A 63 20.89 2.42 17.26
C THR A 63 22.00 2.43 16.22
N ASN A 64 21.66 2.38 14.93
CA ASN A 64 22.61 2.36 13.82
C ASN A 64 23.02 3.77 13.34
N GLY A 65 22.52 4.83 13.97
CA GLY A 65 22.88 6.20 13.61
C GLY A 65 22.39 6.65 12.25
N MET A 66 21.25 6.15 11.80
CA MET A 66 20.64 6.54 10.51
C MET A 66 20.03 7.95 10.61
N VAL A 67 20.83 8.95 10.29
CA VAL A 67 20.51 10.37 10.52
C VAL A 67 19.35 10.86 9.63
N GLU A 68 19.23 10.32 8.42
CA GLU A 68 18.22 10.75 7.46
C GLU A 68 16.87 10.03 7.62
N PHE A 69 16.80 8.99 8.44
CA PHE A 69 15.57 8.24 8.65
C PHE A 69 14.62 9.01 9.58
N ASN A 70 13.40 9.21 9.12
CA ASN A 70 12.33 9.79 9.93
C ASN A 70 11.10 8.89 9.92
N PRO A 71 10.79 8.19 11.02
CA PRO A 71 9.68 7.23 11.06
C PRO A 71 8.31 7.86 10.75
N LEU A 72 8.15 9.16 10.98
CA LEU A 72 6.90 9.84 10.66
C LEU A 72 6.64 9.96 9.15
N PHE A 73 7.68 9.83 8.33
CA PHE A 73 7.57 9.92 6.87
C PHE A 73 7.98 8.63 6.17
N ASP A 74 8.88 7.86 6.77
CA ASP A 74 9.56 6.75 6.10
C ASP A 74 8.96 5.37 6.37
N CYS A 75 8.19 5.21 7.46
CA CYS A 75 7.42 4.00 7.72
C CYS A 75 5.98 4.24 7.26
N VAL A 76 5.53 3.49 6.25
CA VAL A 76 4.21 3.70 5.64
C VAL A 76 3.45 2.39 5.48
N VAL A 77 2.13 2.48 5.53
CA VAL A 77 1.24 1.38 5.11
C VAL A 77 0.74 1.70 3.71
N GLY A 78 0.93 0.75 2.78
CA GLY A 78 0.43 0.86 1.42
C GLY A 78 -0.77 -0.04 1.22
N VAL A 79 -1.89 0.54 0.79
CA VAL A 79 -3.13 -0.20 0.54
C VAL A 79 -3.34 -0.28 -0.97
N PHE A 80 -3.58 -1.48 -1.49
CA PHE A 80 -3.61 -1.73 -2.93
C PHE A 80 -4.69 -0.94 -3.66
N TYR A 81 -5.84 -0.71 -3.04
CA TYR A 81 -6.92 0.07 -3.64
C TYR A 81 -7.63 0.88 -2.56
N GLY A 82 -8.50 1.76 -2.96
CA GLY A 82 -9.25 2.61 -2.06
C GLY A 82 -8.88 4.07 -2.18
N THR A 83 -9.65 4.90 -1.50
CA THR A 83 -9.40 6.34 -1.36
C THR A 83 -9.20 6.67 0.12
N PRO A 84 -8.63 7.82 0.46
CA PRO A 84 -8.53 8.21 1.87
C PRO A 84 -9.86 8.15 2.60
N ASN A 85 -10.96 8.46 1.93
CA ASN A 85 -12.30 8.43 2.53
C ASN A 85 -12.84 7.01 2.76
N SER A 86 -12.33 6.03 2.03
CA SER A 86 -12.76 4.62 2.17
C SER A 86 -12.00 3.85 3.23
N LEU A 87 -10.93 4.41 3.78
CA LEU A 87 -10.13 3.75 4.82
C LEU A 87 -10.95 3.57 6.11
N GLY A 88 -10.97 2.35 6.63
CA GLY A 88 -11.66 2.02 7.87
C GLY A 88 -10.99 2.63 9.10
N GLN A 89 -11.66 2.49 10.26
CA GLN A 89 -11.21 3.09 11.52
C GLN A 89 -9.82 2.57 11.94
N HIS A 90 -9.51 1.31 11.67
CA HIS A 90 -8.20 0.74 12.04
C HIS A 90 -7.05 1.45 11.31
N TYR A 91 -7.22 1.79 10.04
CA TYR A 91 -6.23 2.59 9.32
C TYR A 91 -6.11 4.00 9.89
N LYS A 92 -7.23 4.61 10.27
CA LYS A 92 -7.23 5.92 10.92
C LYS A 92 -6.48 5.90 12.25
N ASP A 93 -6.55 4.79 12.98
CA ASP A 93 -5.79 4.62 14.20
C ASP A 93 -4.27 4.55 13.92
N ILE A 94 -3.87 3.86 12.85
CA ILE A 94 -2.48 3.83 12.42
C ILE A 94 -2.01 5.25 12.02
N MET A 95 -2.87 6.01 11.33
CA MET A 95 -2.55 7.36 10.85
C MET A 95 -2.22 8.35 11.97
N LYS A 96 -2.57 8.03 13.20
CA LYS A 96 -2.17 8.84 14.37
C LYS A 96 -0.66 8.78 14.61
N GLN A 97 0.03 7.75 14.12
CA GLN A 97 1.46 7.52 14.33
C GLN A 97 2.25 7.43 13.03
N TYR A 98 1.67 6.84 11.98
CA TYR A 98 2.38 6.55 10.72
C TYR A 98 1.48 6.84 9.52
N PRO A 99 2.04 7.28 8.38
CA PRO A 99 1.23 7.56 7.20
C PRO A 99 0.67 6.27 6.58
N VAL A 100 -0.54 6.39 6.03
CA VAL A 100 -1.21 5.35 5.25
C VAL A 100 -1.52 5.94 3.89
N ILE A 101 -1.06 5.29 2.83
CA ILE A 101 -1.32 5.68 1.45
C ILE A 101 -2.07 4.55 0.74
N CYS A 102 -2.99 4.89 -0.14
CA CYS A 102 -3.86 3.89 -0.76
C CYS A 102 -4.16 4.19 -2.22
N GLY A 103 -4.46 3.14 -2.97
CA GLY A 103 -4.91 3.22 -4.33
C GLY A 103 -3.96 3.97 -5.25
N LYS A 104 -4.47 4.95 -5.96
CA LYS A 104 -3.71 5.71 -6.94
C LYS A 104 -2.44 6.34 -6.37
N GLU A 105 -2.51 6.91 -5.18
CA GLU A 105 -1.36 7.55 -4.52
C GLU A 105 -0.28 6.52 -4.20
N PHE A 106 -0.65 5.37 -3.64
CA PHE A 106 0.30 4.31 -3.33
C PHE A 106 1.08 3.87 -4.58
N TRP A 107 0.35 3.53 -5.64
CA TRP A 107 0.97 3.04 -6.86
C TRP A 107 1.80 4.10 -7.57
N TYR A 108 1.37 5.37 -7.52
CA TYR A 108 2.16 6.48 -8.07
C TYR A 108 3.47 6.67 -7.31
N ARG A 109 3.44 6.67 -5.99
CA ARG A 109 4.66 6.83 -5.18
C ARG A 109 5.64 5.67 -5.40
N LEU A 110 5.11 4.46 -5.58
CA LEU A 110 5.91 3.26 -5.79
C LEU A 110 6.55 3.23 -7.18
N THR A 111 5.78 3.52 -8.22
CA THR A 111 6.20 3.33 -9.62
C THR A 111 6.65 4.61 -10.31
N GLY A 112 6.21 5.77 -9.85
CA GLY A 112 6.42 7.05 -10.54
C GLY A 112 5.52 7.25 -11.76
N ASP A 113 4.61 6.33 -12.04
CA ASP A 113 3.71 6.36 -13.20
C ASP A 113 2.29 6.71 -12.78
N GLU A 114 1.81 7.87 -13.21
CA GLU A 114 0.45 8.35 -12.89
C GLU A 114 -0.66 7.45 -13.42
N ASP A 115 -0.39 6.70 -14.48
CA ASP A 115 -1.36 5.85 -15.14
C ASP A 115 -1.32 4.40 -14.68
N PHE A 116 -0.35 4.04 -13.84
CA PHE A 116 -0.14 2.65 -13.42
C PHE A 116 -1.38 2.05 -12.76
N TYR A 117 -2.03 2.78 -11.87
CA TYR A 117 -3.21 2.30 -11.16
C TYR A 117 -4.38 2.02 -12.12
N SER A 118 -4.61 2.91 -13.09
CA SER A 118 -5.65 2.73 -14.11
C SER A 118 -5.35 1.52 -15.00
N GLU A 119 -4.11 1.34 -15.41
CA GLU A 119 -3.68 0.19 -16.21
C GLU A 119 -3.84 -1.12 -15.43
N LEU A 120 -3.50 -1.10 -14.14
CA LEU A 120 -3.65 -2.26 -13.25
C LEU A 120 -5.12 -2.69 -13.13
N VAL A 121 -6.02 -1.73 -12.93
CA VAL A 121 -7.45 -2.00 -12.84
C VAL A 121 -7.99 -2.56 -14.16
N ASN A 122 -7.57 -1.99 -15.28
CA ASN A 122 -7.98 -2.48 -16.59
C ASN A 122 -7.48 -3.91 -16.84
N ALA A 123 -6.23 -4.21 -16.44
CA ALA A 123 -5.67 -5.55 -16.57
C ALA A 123 -6.46 -6.57 -15.74
N PHE A 124 -6.85 -6.23 -14.52
CA PHE A 124 -7.68 -7.09 -13.68
C PHE A 124 -9.07 -7.31 -14.28
N ALA A 125 -9.68 -6.28 -14.87
CA ALA A 125 -10.97 -6.40 -15.52
C ALA A 125 -10.92 -7.37 -16.70
N GLU A 126 -9.89 -7.29 -17.53
CA GLU A 126 -9.67 -8.21 -18.65
C GLU A 126 -9.52 -9.66 -18.19
N VAL A 127 -8.71 -9.88 -17.16
CA VAL A 127 -8.50 -11.21 -16.58
C VAL A 127 -9.80 -11.78 -15.98
N ALA A 128 -10.60 -10.94 -15.34
CA ALA A 128 -11.88 -11.35 -14.76
C ALA A 128 -12.87 -11.84 -15.82
N ASP A 129 -12.88 -11.21 -17.01
CA ASP A 129 -13.71 -11.62 -18.12
C ASP A 129 -13.30 -12.98 -18.69
N GLU A 130 -12.02 -13.33 -18.60
CA GLU A 130 -11.47 -14.58 -19.12
C GLU A 130 -11.58 -15.76 -18.16
N ILE A 131 -11.52 -15.55 -16.85
CA ILE A 131 -11.31 -16.59 -15.84
C ILE A 131 -12.49 -16.72 -14.90
N ASN A 132 -13.65 -16.52 -15.09
CA ASN A 132 -14.74 -16.81 -14.12
C ASN A 132 -14.26 -16.71 -12.65
N CYS A 133 -13.75 -15.56 -12.25
CA CYS A 133 -13.15 -15.34 -10.94
C CYS A 133 -14.14 -15.54 -9.79
N SER A 134 -13.63 -15.89 -8.60
CA SER A 134 -14.43 -15.98 -7.39
C SER A 134 -15.13 -14.63 -7.10
N GLU A 135 -16.27 -14.70 -6.42
CA GLU A 135 -17.10 -13.53 -6.09
C GLU A 135 -16.30 -12.43 -5.37
N SER A 136 -15.37 -12.82 -4.50
CA SER A 136 -14.54 -11.85 -3.77
C SER A 136 -13.57 -11.09 -4.68
N VAL A 137 -13.01 -11.74 -5.69
CA VAL A 137 -12.14 -11.09 -6.67
C VAL A 137 -12.94 -10.11 -7.53
N GLN A 138 -14.14 -10.50 -7.94
CA GLN A 138 -15.04 -9.60 -8.68
C GLN A 138 -15.39 -8.34 -7.87
N LYS A 139 -15.63 -8.47 -6.58
CA LYS A 139 -15.91 -7.33 -5.73
C LYS A 139 -14.72 -6.36 -5.65
N VAL A 140 -13.50 -6.87 -5.56
CA VAL A 140 -12.31 -6.04 -5.57
C VAL A 140 -12.19 -5.28 -6.90
N ILE A 141 -12.38 -5.97 -8.01
CA ILE A 141 -12.32 -5.38 -9.35
C ILE A 141 -13.39 -4.30 -9.52
N GLU A 142 -14.62 -4.56 -9.11
CA GLU A 142 -15.71 -3.60 -9.15
C GLU A 142 -15.43 -2.35 -8.33
N SER A 143 -14.86 -2.52 -7.14
CA SER A 143 -14.47 -1.41 -6.28
C SER A 143 -13.41 -0.54 -6.93
N LEU A 144 -12.39 -1.17 -7.54
CA LEU A 144 -11.33 -0.46 -8.25
C LEU A 144 -11.88 0.29 -9.46
N ALA A 145 -12.77 -0.34 -10.25
CA ALA A 145 -13.39 0.26 -11.41
C ALA A 145 -14.24 1.49 -11.02
N LYS A 146 -15.03 1.38 -9.96
CA LYS A 146 -15.84 2.50 -9.45
C LYS A 146 -15.01 3.68 -9.01
N GLU A 147 -13.86 3.43 -8.38
CA GLU A 147 -12.94 4.49 -7.99
C GLU A 147 -12.38 5.25 -9.18
N ILE A 148 -12.02 4.54 -10.23
CA ILE A 148 -11.48 5.16 -11.44
C ILE A 148 -12.55 6.00 -12.13
N GLU A 149 -13.79 5.51 -12.22
CA GLU A 149 -14.92 6.26 -12.79
C GLU A 149 -15.18 7.54 -12.01
N LYS A 150 -15.14 7.49 -10.68
CA LYS A 150 -15.32 8.68 -9.84
C LYS A 150 -14.24 9.73 -10.06
N LYS A 151 -13.02 9.32 -10.35
CA LYS A 151 -11.89 10.25 -10.58
C LYS A 151 -11.92 10.84 -11.99
N ASN A 152 -12.47 10.13 -12.96
CA ASN A 152 -12.54 10.55 -14.36
C ASN A 152 -13.88 11.18 -14.74
N GLY A 153 -14.85 11.08 -13.87
CA GLY A 153 -16.17 11.71 -14.04
C GLY A 153 -16.30 12.96 -13.21
#